data_61f4718e0d3b2f70a2143e0ae7775de8
#
_entry.id   61f4718e0d3b2f70a2143e0ae7775de8
#
_cell.length_a   1.000
_cell.length_b   1.000
_cell.length_c   1.000
_cell.angle_alpha   90.00
_cell.angle_beta   90.00
_cell.angle_gamma   90.00
#
_symmetry.space_group_name_H-M   'P 1'
#
loop_
_entity.id
_entity.type
_entity.pdbx_description
1 polymer ?
#
loop_
_entity_poly.entity_id
_entity_poly.type
_entity_poly.pdbx_seq_one_letter_code
_entity_poly.pdbx_strand_id
1 'polypeptide(L)'
;THEEVVSVGSAFVDDANMYIFGKHLDTIDKVYAEAEEHISAWATMLLVTGGCVKVRKSYLWVIDHVYDERAGRWRLKKTEGMPMEVEGDDGVKTEINSLPMDDEQEFLGVHDAPAGGNAKEIEEKKEKVETFVQRMSNANLPSFLGWMAYRYKLWASIRYGLGTMTNDVEDVDTLLDKTDHKIMNILGVASTIMAG
;
A
#
# COMPACT_ATOMS: atom_id res chain seq x y z
N THR A 1 -14.65 26.78 -23.91
CA THR A 1 -14.51 25.38 -23.46
C THR A 1 -13.52 25.37 -22.34
N HIS A 2 -13.99 25.24 -21.10
CA HIS A 2 -13.12 25.01 -19.96
C HIS A 2 -12.61 23.58 -20.06
N GLU A 3 -11.33 23.42 -20.34
CA GLU A 3 -10.63 22.14 -20.14
C GLU A 3 -10.38 22.01 -18.65
N GLU A 4 -11.16 21.19 -18.00
CA GLU A 4 -10.96 20.82 -16.62
C GLU A 4 -9.87 19.77 -16.57
N VAL A 5 -8.65 20.15 -16.23
CA VAL A 5 -7.58 19.20 -15.89
C VAL A 5 -7.80 18.82 -14.44
N VAL A 6 -8.28 17.62 -14.22
CA VAL A 6 -8.46 17.09 -12.87
C VAL A 6 -7.21 16.28 -12.52
N SER A 7 -6.25 16.92 -11.87
CA SER A 7 -5.27 16.18 -11.09
C SER A 7 -5.79 16.07 -9.66
N VAL A 8 -5.86 14.86 -9.14
CA VAL A 8 -6.25 14.60 -7.76
C VAL A 8 -5.03 14.10 -7.00
N GLY A 9 -4.78 14.68 -5.86
CA GLY A 9 -3.70 14.25 -4.99
C GLY A 9 -4.22 14.02 -3.58
N SER A 10 -3.59 13.13 -2.84
CA SER A 10 -3.76 12.95 -1.41
C SER A 10 -2.42 13.11 -0.72
N ALA A 11 -2.40 13.81 0.40
CA ALA A 11 -1.20 14.00 1.20
C ALA A 11 -1.51 13.74 2.67
N PHE A 12 -0.60 13.07 3.36
CA PHE A 12 -0.66 12.86 4.79
C PHE A 12 0.72 13.14 5.39
N VAL A 13 0.84 14.24 6.12
CA VAL A 13 2.08 14.73 6.75
C VAL A 13 3.20 14.91 5.72
N ASP A 14 4.03 13.89 5.51
CA ASP A 14 5.18 13.85 4.61
C ASP A 14 4.99 12.91 3.40
N ASP A 15 3.94 12.10 3.41
CA ASP A 15 3.61 11.22 2.28
C ASP A 15 2.56 11.87 1.36
N ALA A 16 2.82 11.89 0.07
CA ALA A 16 1.90 12.43 -0.93
C ALA A 16 1.76 11.52 -2.14
N ASN A 17 0.52 11.28 -2.56
CA ASN A 17 0.19 10.63 -3.83
C ASN A 17 -0.38 11.65 -4.80
N MET A 18 0.08 11.61 -6.03
CA MET A 18 -0.43 12.43 -7.12
C MET A 18 -0.98 11.52 -8.21
N TYR A 19 -2.21 11.79 -8.63
CA TYR A 19 -2.89 11.04 -9.69
C TYR A 19 -3.04 11.96 -10.91
N ILE A 20 -2.51 11.51 -12.04
CA ILE A 20 -2.55 12.24 -13.31
C ILE A 20 -3.31 11.37 -14.30
N PHE A 21 -4.36 11.93 -14.87
CA PHE A 21 -5.29 11.20 -15.73
C PHE A 21 -5.11 11.63 -17.17
N GLY A 22 -4.71 10.71 -18.04
CA GLY A 22 -4.73 10.93 -19.50
C GLY A 22 -6.17 10.95 -20.03
N LYS A 23 -6.41 11.77 -21.04
CA LYS A 23 -7.67 11.77 -21.80
C LYS A 23 -7.73 10.58 -22.75
N HIS A 24 -8.92 10.22 -23.19
CA HIS A 24 -9.18 9.01 -24.03
C HIS A 24 -8.31 8.87 -25.30
N LEU A 25 -7.75 9.95 -25.84
CA LEU A 25 -6.90 9.94 -27.03
C LEU A 25 -5.46 10.37 -26.74
N ASP A 26 -5.08 10.54 -25.48
CA ASP A 26 -3.73 10.94 -25.16
C ASP A 26 -2.77 9.77 -25.34
N THR A 27 -1.61 10.07 -25.89
CA THR A 27 -0.50 9.11 -25.92
C THR A 27 0.14 9.05 -24.53
N ILE A 28 0.78 7.95 -24.23
CA ILE A 28 1.49 7.78 -22.97
C ILE A 28 2.55 8.87 -22.76
N ASP A 29 3.26 9.26 -23.83
CA ASP A 29 4.26 10.33 -23.79
C ASP A 29 3.69 11.68 -23.36
N LYS A 30 2.45 11.98 -23.78
CA LYS A 30 1.77 13.21 -23.40
C LYS A 30 1.40 13.16 -21.90
N VAL A 31 0.93 12.03 -21.40
CA VAL A 31 0.62 11.86 -19.98
C VAL A 31 1.88 11.99 -19.13
N TYR A 32 3.01 11.46 -19.60
CA TYR A 32 4.30 11.63 -18.93
C TYR A 32 4.74 13.10 -18.89
N ALA A 33 4.62 13.81 -19.98
CA ALA A 33 4.99 15.24 -20.03
C ALA A 33 4.13 16.08 -19.08
N GLU A 34 2.82 15.82 -19.01
CA GLU A 34 1.93 16.46 -18.04
C GLU A 34 2.30 16.08 -16.60
N ALA A 35 2.68 14.82 -16.35
CA ALA A 35 3.12 14.36 -15.04
C ALA A 35 4.41 15.04 -14.59
N GLU A 36 5.38 15.18 -15.46
CA GLU A 36 6.65 15.87 -15.20
C GLU A 36 6.42 17.35 -14.85
N GLU A 37 5.54 18.03 -15.58
CA GLU A 37 5.16 19.41 -15.29
C GLU A 37 4.51 19.55 -13.89
N HIS A 38 3.55 18.67 -13.56
CA HIS A 38 2.87 18.71 -12.28
C HIS A 38 3.79 18.40 -11.10
N ILE A 39 4.66 17.40 -11.24
CA ILE A 39 5.62 17.05 -10.19
C ILE A 39 6.64 18.17 -10.00
N SER A 40 7.11 18.81 -11.07
CA SER A 40 8.03 19.94 -11.01
C SER A 40 7.38 21.15 -10.34
N ALA A 41 6.12 21.45 -10.67
CA ALA A 41 5.34 22.48 -9.99
C ALA A 41 5.17 22.20 -8.49
N TRP A 42 4.85 20.95 -8.15
CA TRP A 42 4.73 20.52 -6.74
C TRP A 42 6.06 20.62 -6.00
N ALA A 43 7.16 20.17 -6.59
CA ALA A 43 8.49 20.26 -6.00
C ALA A 43 8.87 21.73 -5.75
N THR A 44 8.61 22.63 -6.70
CA THR A 44 8.84 24.07 -6.55
C THR A 44 8.00 24.67 -5.42
N MET A 45 6.73 24.28 -5.31
CA MET A 45 5.85 24.74 -4.23
C MET A 45 6.34 24.27 -2.86
N LEU A 46 6.79 23.03 -2.76
CA LEU A 46 7.39 22.51 -1.52
C LEU A 46 8.64 23.28 -1.12
N LEU A 47 9.54 23.57 -2.06
CA LEU A 47 10.76 24.37 -1.79
C LEU A 47 10.41 25.75 -1.22
N VAL A 48 9.39 26.42 -1.76
CA VAL A 48 8.93 27.74 -1.25
C VAL A 48 8.42 27.64 0.19
N THR A 49 7.84 26.49 0.57
CA THR A 49 7.33 26.26 1.94
C THR A 49 8.39 25.69 2.89
N GLY A 50 9.61 25.46 2.42
CA GLY A 50 10.72 24.92 3.21
C GLY A 50 10.74 23.39 3.26
N GLY A 51 9.94 22.72 2.41
CA GLY A 51 9.96 21.28 2.20
C GLY A 51 10.74 20.89 0.95
N CYS A 52 10.90 19.61 0.70
CA CYS A 52 11.49 19.09 -0.53
C CYS A 52 10.93 17.70 -0.87
N VAL A 53 10.99 17.35 -2.15
CA VAL A 53 10.66 16.00 -2.61
C VAL A 53 11.87 15.09 -2.40
N LYS A 54 11.67 13.97 -1.69
CA LYS A 54 12.71 12.95 -1.55
C LYS A 54 12.69 12.01 -2.76
N VAL A 55 13.27 12.45 -3.86
CA VAL A 55 13.23 11.75 -5.16
C VAL A 55 13.63 10.28 -5.05
N ARG A 56 14.63 9.92 -4.24
CA ARG A 56 15.08 8.54 -4.04
C ARG A 56 14.05 7.62 -3.35
N LYS A 57 13.03 8.19 -2.71
CA LYS A 57 11.91 7.47 -2.08
C LYS A 57 10.62 7.58 -2.89
N SER A 58 10.68 8.32 -3.98
CA SER A 58 9.54 8.51 -4.88
C SER A 58 9.56 7.46 -5.97
N TYR A 59 8.40 7.03 -6.38
CA TYR A 59 8.19 6.09 -7.47
C TYR A 59 6.90 6.45 -8.20
N LEU A 60 6.74 5.91 -9.38
CA LEU A 60 5.54 6.09 -10.18
C LEU A 60 5.04 4.76 -10.71
N TRP A 61 3.74 4.65 -10.88
CA TRP A 61 3.09 3.57 -11.60
C TRP A 61 2.34 4.12 -12.81
N VAL A 62 2.41 3.39 -13.90
CA VAL A 62 1.59 3.65 -15.08
C VAL A 62 0.44 2.66 -15.09
N ILE A 63 -0.78 3.18 -14.92
CA ILE A 63 -1.99 2.37 -14.92
C ILE A 63 -2.66 2.55 -16.27
N ASP A 64 -2.65 1.52 -17.08
CA ASP A 64 -3.27 1.50 -18.41
C ASP A 64 -4.36 0.40 -18.45
N HIS A 65 -5.36 0.63 -19.25
CA HIS A 65 -6.49 -0.29 -19.39
C HIS A 65 -6.71 -0.65 -20.85
N VAL A 66 -7.02 -1.92 -21.10
CA VAL A 66 -7.44 -2.42 -22.40
C VAL A 66 -8.81 -3.07 -22.28
N TYR A 67 -9.67 -2.80 -23.27
CA TYR A 67 -10.95 -3.49 -23.35
C TYR A 67 -10.76 -4.89 -23.92
N ASP A 68 -11.13 -5.90 -23.14
CA ASP A 68 -11.13 -7.29 -23.60
C ASP A 68 -12.49 -7.62 -24.21
N GLU A 69 -12.55 -7.63 -25.53
CA GLU A 69 -13.78 -7.91 -26.28
C GLU A 69 -14.36 -9.29 -25.99
N ARG A 70 -13.51 -10.30 -25.71
CA ARG A 70 -13.96 -11.67 -25.42
C ARG A 70 -14.62 -11.77 -24.04
N ALA A 71 -14.06 -11.05 -23.06
CA ALA A 71 -14.58 -11.02 -21.70
C ALA A 71 -15.65 -9.93 -21.50
N GLY A 72 -15.83 -9.01 -22.45
CA GLY A 72 -16.76 -7.89 -22.36
C GLY A 72 -16.46 -6.91 -21.23
N ARG A 73 -15.19 -6.78 -20.84
CA ARG A 73 -14.77 -5.94 -19.70
C ARG A 73 -13.42 -5.28 -19.91
N TRP A 74 -13.21 -4.18 -19.22
CA TRP A 74 -11.90 -3.56 -19.09
C TRP A 74 -11.01 -4.39 -18.17
N ARG A 75 -9.74 -4.49 -18.52
CA ARG A 75 -8.69 -5.10 -17.70
C ARG A 75 -7.45 -4.22 -17.68
N LEU A 76 -6.68 -4.34 -16.64
CA LEU A 76 -5.37 -3.71 -16.55
C LEU A 76 -4.46 -4.26 -17.65
N LYS A 77 -3.75 -3.36 -18.33
CA LYS A 77 -2.74 -3.71 -19.31
C LYS A 77 -1.38 -3.54 -18.66
N LYS A 78 -0.54 -4.56 -18.71
CA LYS A 78 0.86 -4.43 -18.28
C LYS A 78 1.57 -3.46 -19.23
N THR A 79 1.89 -2.30 -18.72
CA THR A 79 2.60 -1.25 -19.46
C THR A 79 3.90 -0.99 -18.73
N GLU A 80 5.01 -1.07 -19.46
CA GLU A 80 6.29 -0.66 -18.92
C GLU A 80 6.31 0.87 -18.88
N GLY A 81 6.53 1.41 -17.69
CA GLY A 81 6.68 2.84 -17.52
C GLY A 81 8.10 3.29 -17.82
N MET A 82 8.23 4.55 -18.22
CA MET A 82 9.54 5.20 -18.36
C MET A 82 9.92 5.89 -17.05
N PRO A 83 11.20 5.98 -16.71
CA PRO A 83 11.64 6.82 -15.61
C PRO A 83 11.32 8.29 -15.90
N MET A 84 11.11 9.07 -14.84
CA MET A 84 10.83 10.51 -14.93
C MET A 84 11.91 11.30 -14.21
N GLU A 85 12.41 12.35 -14.85
CA GLU A 85 13.39 13.22 -14.23
C GLU A 85 12.71 14.32 -13.39
N VAL A 86 13.12 14.45 -12.15
CA VAL A 86 12.66 15.51 -11.25
C VAL A 86 13.85 16.20 -10.62
N GLU A 87 13.80 17.52 -10.52
CA GLU A 87 14.81 18.31 -9.82
C GLU A 87 14.62 18.19 -8.31
N GLY A 88 15.66 17.71 -7.63
CA GLY A 88 15.70 17.60 -6.18
C GLY A 88 15.97 18.93 -5.50
N ASP A 89 16.05 18.88 -4.16
CA ASP A 89 16.36 20.03 -3.29
C ASP A 89 17.76 20.61 -3.50
N ASP A 90 18.67 19.84 -4.04
CA ASP A 90 20.05 20.21 -4.40
C ASP A 90 20.17 20.79 -5.81
N GLY A 91 19.07 20.95 -6.54
CA GLY A 91 19.04 21.39 -7.94
C GLY A 91 19.54 20.31 -8.92
N VAL A 92 19.79 19.10 -8.44
CA VAL A 92 20.23 17.98 -9.28
C VAL A 92 19.00 17.22 -9.80
N LYS A 93 18.94 17.02 -11.10
CA LYS A 93 17.95 16.14 -11.72
C LYS A 93 18.22 14.69 -11.34
N THR A 94 17.23 14.07 -10.76
CA THR A 94 17.27 12.68 -10.32
C THR A 94 16.08 11.93 -10.92
N GLU A 95 16.30 10.70 -11.34
CA GLU A 95 15.26 9.87 -11.91
C GLU A 95 14.34 9.28 -10.80
N ILE A 96 13.03 9.40 -11.01
CA ILE A 96 12.01 8.61 -10.33
C ILE A 96 11.76 7.37 -11.17
N ASN A 97 11.96 6.19 -10.57
CA ASN A 97 11.75 4.94 -11.27
C ASN A 97 10.26 4.65 -11.47
N SER A 98 9.94 4.16 -12.65
CA SER A 98 8.64 3.53 -12.89
C SER A 98 8.66 2.09 -12.41
N LEU A 99 7.65 1.73 -11.65
CA LEU A 99 7.49 0.40 -11.10
C LEU A 99 6.43 -0.40 -11.86
N PRO A 100 6.59 -1.72 -11.98
CA PRO A 100 5.53 -2.59 -12.44
C PRO A 100 4.27 -2.45 -11.59
N MET A 101 3.08 -2.60 -12.17
CA MET A 101 1.81 -2.45 -11.46
C MET A 101 1.57 -3.50 -10.37
N ASP A 102 2.29 -4.61 -10.42
CA ASP A 102 2.28 -5.71 -9.45
C ASP A 102 3.38 -5.57 -8.38
N ASP A 103 4.19 -4.54 -8.44
CA ASP A 103 5.21 -4.26 -7.42
C ASP A 103 4.58 -3.51 -6.24
N GLU A 104 4.59 -4.16 -5.08
CA GLU A 104 4.01 -3.63 -3.85
C GLU A 104 4.95 -2.61 -3.20
N GLN A 105 4.42 -1.42 -2.94
CA GLN A 105 5.14 -0.37 -2.23
C GLN A 105 4.43 0.00 -0.93
N GLU A 106 5.23 0.35 0.07
CA GLU A 106 4.71 0.78 1.36
C GLU A 106 4.22 2.24 1.28
N PHE A 107 2.93 2.44 1.57
CA PHE A 107 2.32 3.75 1.75
C PHE A 107 1.56 3.79 3.07
N LEU A 108 1.90 4.74 3.93
CA LEU A 108 1.31 4.87 5.28
C LEU A 108 1.38 3.57 6.11
N GLY A 109 2.45 2.80 5.94
CA GLY A 109 2.63 1.55 6.69
C GLY A 109 1.79 0.38 6.20
N VAL A 110 1.30 0.45 4.97
CA VAL A 110 0.58 -0.63 4.26
C VAL A 110 1.23 -0.86 2.91
N HIS A 111 1.47 -2.11 2.57
CA HIS A 111 1.93 -2.48 1.23
C HIS A 111 0.74 -2.61 0.29
N ASP A 112 0.80 -1.87 -0.81
CA ASP A 112 -0.24 -1.86 -1.85
C ASP A 112 0.38 -1.83 -3.24
N ALA A 113 -0.34 -2.37 -4.22
CA ALA A 113 0.01 -2.33 -5.64
C ALA A 113 -1.21 -2.00 -6.49
N PRO A 114 -1.08 -1.22 -7.58
CA PRO A 114 -2.19 -0.86 -8.45
C PRO A 114 -2.93 -2.06 -9.05
N ALA A 115 -2.24 -3.17 -9.25
CA ALA A 115 -2.85 -4.42 -9.73
C ALA A 115 -3.61 -5.20 -8.65
N GLY A 116 -3.61 -4.73 -7.40
CA GLY A 116 -4.33 -5.34 -6.28
C GLY A 116 -3.55 -6.50 -5.64
N GLY A 117 -2.23 -6.46 -5.62
CA GLY A 117 -1.40 -7.41 -4.86
C GLY A 117 -1.29 -6.98 -3.40
N ASN A 118 -1.40 -7.94 -2.46
CA ASN A 118 -1.18 -7.69 -1.03
C ASN A 118 -0.39 -8.85 -0.38
N ALA A 119 0.37 -9.59 -1.16
CA ALA A 119 1.07 -10.77 -0.66
C ALA A 119 2.10 -10.41 0.42
N LYS A 120 2.82 -9.31 0.22
CA LYS A 120 3.81 -8.80 1.16
C LYS A 120 3.16 -8.32 2.45
N GLU A 121 2.04 -7.59 2.35
CA GLU A 121 1.28 -7.14 3.52
C GLU A 121 0.75 -8.31 4.34
N ILE A 122 0.25 -9.37 3.68
CA ILE A 122 -0.20 -10.60 4.35
C ILE A 122 0.95 -11.28 5.07
N GLU A 123 2.11 -11.41 4.41
CA GLU A 123 3.29 -12.04 5.01
C GLU A 123 3.77 -11.27 6.23
N GLU A 124 3.84 -9.96 6.18
CA GLU A 124 4.18 -9.13 7.34
C GLU A 124 3.19 -9.29 8.50
N LYS A 125 1.89 -9.36 8.18
CA LYS A 125 0.88 -9.59 9.22
C LYS A 125 1.01 -10.98 9.84
N LYS A 126 1.30 -12.02 9.06
CA LYS A 126 1.61 -13.36 9.56
C LYS A 126 2.81 -13.34 10.50
N GLU A 127 3.89 -12.67 10.13
CA GLU A 127 5.07 -12.53 10.97
C GLU A 127 4.75 -11.79 12.28
N LYS A 128 3.93 -10.74 12.24
CA LYS A 128 3.46 -10.02 13.44
C LYS A 128 2.67 -10.95 14.38
N VAL A 129 1.78 -11.80 13.83
CA VAL A 129 1.02 -12.80 14.61
C VAL A 129 1.96 -13.83 15.24
N GLU A 130 2.86 -14.41 14.48
CA GLU A 130 3.81 -15.41 14.96
C GLU A 130 4.72 -14.84 16.06
N THR A 131 5.24 -13.63 15.83
CA THR A 131 6.06 -12.92 16.83
C THR A 131 5.28 -12.67 18.12
N PHE A 132 4.02 -12.25 18.01
CA PHE A 132 3.16 -12.07 19.16
C PHE A 132 2.98 -13.38 19.93
N VAL A 133 2.60 -14.46 19.25
CA VAL A 133 2.39 -15.77 19.88
C VAL A 133 3.66 -16.25 20.57
N GLN A 134 4.82 -16.13 19.95
CA GLN A 134 6.09 -16.52 20.53
C GLN A 134 6.41 -15.72 21.81
N ARG A 135 6.27 -14.39 21.76
CA ARG A 135 6.51 -13.52 22.92
C ARG A 135 5.57 -13.80 24.07
N MET A 136 4.28 -13.97 23.77
CA MET A 136 3.26 -14.22 24.77
C MET A 136 3.41 -15.61 25.40
N SER A 137 3.76 -16.63 24.62
CA SER A 137 4.02 -17.99 25.15
C SER A 137 5.20 -18.02 26.12
N ASN A 138 6.20 -17.18 25.90
CA ASN A 138 7.39 -17.09 26.75
C ASN A 138 7.19 -16.19 27.99
N ALA A 139 6.20 -15.31 27.96
CA ALA A 139 6.04 -14.26 28.98
C ALA A 139 5.33 -14.74 30.27
N ASN A 140 4.70 -15.93 30.27
CA ASN A 140 3.95 -16.47 31.43
C ASN A 140 2.99 -15.45 32.06
N LEU A 141 2.28 -14.70 31.24
CA LEU A 141 1.35 -13.67 31.72
C LEU A 141 0.04 -14.26 32.18
N PRO A 142 -0.60 -13.67 33.21
CA PRO A 142 -2.00 -13.95 33.53
C PRO A 142 -2.91 -13.76 32.32
N SER A 143 -3.92 -14.59 32.12
CA SER A 143 -4.83 -14.56 30.97
C SER A 143 -5.46 -13.17 30.75
N PHE A 144 -5.74 -12.41 31.79
CA PHE A 144 -6.26 -11.05 31.69
C PHE A 144 -5.26 -10.12 30.91
N LEU A 145 -3.98 -10.19 31.25
CA LEU A 145 -2.96 -9.41 30.55
C LEU A 145 -2.74 -9.93 29.12
N GLY A 146 -2.90 -11.24 28.91
CA GLY A 146 -2.96 -11.86 27.59
C GLY A 146 -4.07 -11.25 26.72
N TRP A 147 -5.28 -11.14 27.26
CA TRP A 147 -6.42 -10.51 26.60
C TRP A 147 -6.17 -9.04 26.25
N MET A 148 -5.58 -8.27 27.15
CA MET A 148 -5.23 -6.89 26.88
C MET A 148 -4.19 -6.78 25.77
N ALA A 149 -3.13 -7.59 25.81
CA ALA A 149 -2.11 -7.60 24.77
C ALA A 149 -2.71 -8.02 23.40
N TYR A 150 -3.55 -9.05 23.38
CA TYR A 150 -4.25 -9.49 22.17
C TYR A 150 -5.10 -8.37 21.58
N ARG A 151 -5.95 -7.75 22.38
CA ARG A 151 -6.89 -6.72 21.91
C ARG A 151 -6.21 -5.43 21.50
N TYR A 152 -5.28 -4.93 22.31
CA TYR A 152 -4.72 -3.58 22.12
C TYR A 152 -3.41 -3.55 21.35
N LYS A 153 -2.72 -4.69 21.25
CA LYS A 153 -1.46 -4.75 20.50
C LYS A 153 -1.59 -5.57 19.23
N LEU A 154 -1.99 -6.83 19.33
CA LEU A 154 -2.08 -7.69 18.14
C LEU A 154 -3.15 -7.20 17.17
N TRP A 155 -4.40 -7.10 17.64
CA TRP A 155 -5.51 -6.65 16.78
C TRP A 155 -5.31 -5.25 16.23
N ALA A 156 -4.77 -4.32 16.99
CA ALA A 156 -4.47 -2.98 16.50
C ALA A 156 -3.46 -3.02 15.36
N SER A 157 -2.43 -3.87 15.45
CA SER A 157 -1.39 -3.99 14.40
C SER A 157 -1.87 -4.74 13.15
N ILE A 158 -2.76 -5.75 13.30
CA ILE A 158 -3.30 -6.50 12.16
C ILE A 158 -4.39 -5.70 11.45
N ARG A 159 -5.31 -5.11 12.23
CA ARG A 159 -6.47 -4.38 11.71
C ARG A 159 -6.06 -3.18 10.86
N TYR A 160 -4.94 -2.56 11.17
CA TYR A 160 -4.40 -1.47 10.36
C TYR A 160 -4.07 -2.02 8.97
N GLY A 161 -4.59 -1.37 7.94
CA GLY A 161 -4.42 -1.75 6.54
C GLY A 161 -5.37 -2.85 6.02
N LEU A 162 -6.07 -3.62 6.87
CA LEU A 162 -7.02 -4.63 6.35
C LEU A 162 -8.13 -4.02 5.48
N GLY A 163 -8.53 -2.77 5.76
CA GLY A 163 -9.58 -2.09 4.98
C GLY A 163 -9.13 -1.62 3.58
N THR A 164 -7.84 -1.59 3.32
CA THR A 164 -7.25 -1.21 2.01
C THR A 164 -6.87 -2.43 1.17
N MET A 165 -6.82 -3.60 1.80
CA MET A 165 -6.44 -4.83 1.11
C MET A 165 -7.57 -5.31 0.19
N THR A 166 -7.21 -5.72 -1.01
CA THR A 166 -8.13 -6.29 -2.03
C THR A 166 -8.28 -7.80 -1.91
N ASN A 167 -7.91 -8.38 -0.77
CA ASN A 167 -7.87 -9.82 -0.56
C ASN A 167 -9.25 -10.43 -0.35
N ASP A 168 -9.37 -11.68 -0.74
CA ASP A 168 -10.52 -12.50 -0.40
C ASP A 168 -10.56 -12.82 1.11
N VAL A 169 -11.75 -13.14 1.61
CA VAL A 169 -11.97 -13.52 3.01
C VAL A 169 -11.06 -14.68 3.42
N GLU A 170 -10.78 -15.60 2.50
CA GLU A 170 -9.91 -16.76 2.68
C GLU A 170 -8.47 -16.37 3.04
N ASP A 171 -7.95 -15.28 2.46
CA ASP A 171 -6.62 -14.77 2.79
C ASP A 171 -6.54 -14.23 4.23
N VAL A 172 -7.60 -13.56 4.67
CA VAL A 172 -7.69 -13.03 6.04
C VAL A 172 -7.81 -14.17 7.06
N ASP A 173 -8.59 -15.20 6.75
CA ASP A 173 -8.74 -16.38 7.60
C ASP A 173 -7.39 -17.09 7.78
N THR A 174 -6.57 -17.18 6.74
CA THR A 174 -5.23 -17.80 6.83
C THR A 174 -4.25 -17.06 7.74
N LEU A 175 -4.49 -15.79 8.07
CA LEU A 175 -3.63 -15.02 8.98
C LEU A 175 -3.59 -15.61 10.39
N LEU A 176 -4.70 -16.16 10.85
CA LEU A 176 -4.85 -16.66 12.22
C LEU A 176 -4.90 -18.19 12.31
N ASP A 177 -5.28 -18.89 11.23
CA ASP A 177 -5.61 -20.31 11.21
C ASP A 177 -4.59 -21.20 11.94
N LYS A 178 -3.29 -21.04 11.65
CA LYS A 178 -2.23 -21.85 12.26
C LYS A 178 -1.90 -21.49 13.70
N THR A 179 -2.36 -20.34 14.17
CA THR A 179 -1.99 -19.79 15.48
C THR A 179 -3.16 -19.66 16.44
N ASP A 180 -4.39 -19.79 15.95
CA ASP A 180 -5.61 -19.62 16.73
C ASP A 180 -5.62 -20.44 18.03
N HIS A 181 -5.35 -21.73 17.96
CA HIS A 181 -5.33 -22.57 19.15
C HIS A 181 -4.22 -22.15 20.15
N LYS A 182 -3.08 -21.62 19.68
CA LYS A 182 -2.02 -21.09 20.55
C LYS A 182 -2.47 -19.79 21.22
N ILE A 183 -3.14 -18.92 20.46
CA ILE A 183 -3.72 -17.68 20.96
C ILE A 183 -4.79 -18.01 22.01
N MET A 184 -5.69 -18.94 21.73
CA MET A 184 -6.73 -19.37 22.66
C MET A 184 -6.17 -19.93 23.97
N ASN A 185 -5.08 -20.70 23.91
CA ASN A 185 -4.39 -21.18 25.10
C ASN A 185 -3.78 -20.03 25.93
N ILE A 186 -3.15 -19.04 25.26
CA ILE A 186 -2.60 -17.84 25.91
C ILE A 186 -3.71 -17.05 26.61
N LEU A 187 -4.90 -16.98 26.00
CA LEU A 187 -6.06 -16.30 26.56
C LEU A 187 -6.77 -17.07 27.66
N GLY A 188 -6.36 -18.32 27.94
CA GLY A 188 -6.99 -19.18 28.92
C GLY A 188 -8.36 -19.72 28.50
N VAL A 189 -8.62 -19.71 27.19
CA VAL A 189 -9.86 -20.29 26.64
C VAL A 189 -9.60 -21.76 26.35
N ALA A 190 -10.35 -22.64 26.98
CA ALA A 190 -10.21 -24.09 26.79
C ALA A 190 -10.56 -24.47 25.33
N SER A 191 -9.71 -25.29 24.69
CA SER A 191 -9.90 -25.79 23.35
C SER A 191 -11.18 -26.58 23.07
N THR A 192 -11.91 -26.90 24.12
CA THR A 192 -13.20 -27.64 24.11
C THR A 192 -14.34 -26.86 23.44
N ILE A 193 -14.20 -25.54 23.25
CA ILE A 193 -15.26 -24.70 22.63
C ILE A 193 -15.18 -24.73 21.08
N MET A 194 -14.06 -25.18 20.54
CA MET A 194 -13.83 -25.18 19.06
C MET A 194 -14.24 -26.49 18.38
N ALA A 195 -14.78 -27.46 19.12
CA ALA A 195 -15.15 -28.78 18.59
C ALA A 195 -16.68 -28.98 18.44
N GLY A 196 -17.42 -27.87 18.34
CA GLY A 196 -18.88 -27.87 18.18
C GLY A 196 -19.36 -27.36 16.83
#